data_ba274c1116870c8111dba44dd40ab921
#
_entry.id   ba274c1116870c8111dba44dd40ab921
#
_cell.length_a   1.000
_cell.length_b   1.000
_cell.length_c   1.000
_cell.angle_alpha   90.00
_cell.angle_beta   90.00
_cell.angle_gamma   90.00
#
_symmetry.space_group_name_H-M   'P 1'
#
loop_
_entity.id
_entity.type
_entity.pdbx_description
1 polymer ?
#
loop_
_entity_poly.entity_id
_entity_poly.type
_entity_poly.pdbx_seq_one_letter_code
_entity_poly.pdbx_strand_id
1 'polypeptide(L)' 'MRFHPAAAHRVYDAFDPAFIQQEADGSLLVLLTMPVGDWLYGELLSYGGLVTVVSPLQVRQGLQERVKALAQAYLTQ' A
#
# COMPACT_ATOMS: atom_id res chain seq x y z
N MET A 1 -6.53 -2.33 1.21
CA MET A 1 -5.42 -2.08 0.28
C MET A 1 -5.42 -3.18 -0.78
N ARG A 2 -5.17 -2.81 -2.00
CA ARG A 2 -5.09 -3.79 -3.10
C ARG A 2 -3.65 -3.88 -3.58
N PHE A 3 -3.13 -5.09 -3.63
CA PHE A 3 -1.76 -5.37 -4.07
C PHE A 3 -1.76 -6.05 -5.42
N HIS A 4 -0.85 -5.62 -6.28
CA HIS A 4 -0.62 -6.25 -7.57
C HIS A 4 -0.15 -7.71 -7.37
N PRO A 5 -0.53 -8.66 -8.26
CA PRO A 5 -0.10 -10.06 -8.13
C PRO A 5 1.42 -10.25 -7.97
N ALA A 6 2.23 -9.37 -8.55
CA ALA A 6 3.68 -9.43 -8.43
C ALA A 6 4.18 -9.24 -6.99
N ALA A 7 3.36 -8.64 -6.11
CA ALA A 7 3.70 -8.44 -4.70
C ALA A 7 3.22 -9.58 -3.80
N ALA A 8 2.58 -10.62 -4.35
CA ALA A 8 1.93 -11.67 -3.56
C ALA A 8 2.86 -12.29 -2.52
N HIS A 9 4.10 -12.57 -2.88
CA HIS A 9 5.07 -13.19 -1.99
C HIS A 9 5.31 -12.35 -0.74
N ARG A 10 5.52 -11.04 -0.91
CA ARG A 10 5.72 -10.12 0.20
C ARG A 10 4.46 -9.97 1.06
N VAL A 11 3.29 -9.96 0.42
CA VAL A 11 2.02 -9.79 1.11
C VAL A 11 1.76 -10.98 2.03
N TYR A 12 1.94 -12.21 1.54
CA TYR A 12 1.75 -13.40 2.37
C TYR A 12 2.78 -13.53 3.48
N ASP A 13 3.97 -12.97 3.31
CA ASP A 13 4.98 -12.93 4.37
C ASP A 13 4.68 -11.86 5.42
N ALA A 14 4.10 -10.73 5.01
CA ALA A 14 3.92 -9.58 5.88
C ALA A 14 2.58 -9.55 6.63
N PHE A 15 1.53 -10.18 6.07
CA PHE A 15 0.18 -10.10 6.61
C PHE A 15 -0.40 -11.47 6.89
N ASP A 16 -1.23 -11.57 7.94
CA ASP A 16 -1.93 -12.80 8.26
C ASP A 16 -2.88 -13.17 7.10
N PRO A 17 -2.84 -14.43 6.60
CA PRO A 17 -3.74 -14.87 5.52
C PRO A 17 -5.21 -14.65 5.80
N ALA A 18 -5.62 -14.59 7.08
CA ALA A 18 -7.01 -14.31 7.46
C ALA A 18 -7.49 -12.94 6.97
N PHE A 19 -6.57 -12.00 6.74
CA PHE A 19 -6.89 -10.64 6.28
C PHE A 19 -6.66 -10.46 4.79
N ILE A 20 -6.28 -11.51 4.07
CA ILE A 20 -5.97 -11.45 2.64
C ILE A 20 -7.08 -12.13 1.86
N GLN A 21 -7.65 -11.41 0.89
CA GLN A 21 -8.64 -11.94 -0.03
C GLN A 21 -8.05 -11.90 -1.45
N GLN A 22 -7.98 -13.06 -2.09
CA GLN A 22 -7.53 -13.14 -3.47
C GLN A 22 -8.67 -12.76 -4.42
N GLU A 23 -8.39 -11.85 -5.34
CA GLU A 23 -9.33 -11.43 -6.36
C GLU A 23 -9.17 -12.26 -7.64
N ALA A 24 -10.16 -12.20 -8.54
CA ALA A 24 -10.22 -13.03 -9.75
C ALA A 24 -9.03 -12.78 -10.69
N ASP A 25 -8.46 -11.58 -10.71
CA ASP A 25 -7.34 -11.21 -11.56
C ASP A 25 -5.97 -11.53 -10.93
N GLY A 26 -5.96 -12.17 -9.75
CA GLY A 26 -4.74 -12.47 -9.00
C GLY A 26 -4.31 -11.39 -8.03
N SER A 27 -4.95 -10.22 -8.04
CA SER A 27 -4.69 -9.18 -7.05
C SER A 27 -5.07 -9.65 -5.65
N LEU A 28 -4.43 -9.08 -4.64
CA LEU A 28 -4.71 -9.39 -3.24
C LEU A 28 -5.31 -8.17 -2.55
N LEU A 29 -6.49 -8.34 -1.98
CA LEU A 29 -7.13 -7.31 -1.16
C LEU A 29 -6.82 -7.62 0.30
N VAL A 30 -6.17 -6.67 0.99
CA VAL A 30 -5.80 -6.81 2.39
C VAL A 30 -6.60 -5.85 3.23
N LEU A 31 -7.29 -6.42 4.24
CA LEU A 31 -8.03 -5.65 5.23
C LEU A 31 -7.18 -5.55 6.50
N LEU A 32 -6.82 -4.32 6.86
CA LEU A 32 -6.00 -4.06 8.04
C LEU A 32 -6.72 -3.13 8.99
N THR A 33 -6.64 -3.46 10.28
CA THR A 33 -7.00 -2.54 11.36
C THR A 33 -5.70 -2.21 12.08
N MET A 34 -5.14 -1.04 11.80
CA MET A 34 -3.91 -0.59 12.42
C MET A 34 -3.86 0.93 12.50
N PRO A 35 -3.07 1.48 13.43
CA PRO A 35 -2.92 2.93 13.52
C PRO A 35 -2.37 3.53 12.23
N VAL A 36 -2.94 4.67 11.85
CA VAL A 36 -2.48 5.44 10.71
C VAL A 36 -1.34 6.35 11.16
N GLY A 37 -0.19 6.27 10.48
CA GLY A 37 0.96 7.10 10.81
C GLY A 37 2.11 6.83 9.86
N ASP A 38 3.26 7.44 10.17
CA ASP A 38 4.43 7.39 9.30
C ASP A 38 4.91 5.97 9.02
N TRP A 39 4.80 5.09 10.02
CA TRP A 39 5.18 3.69 9.84
C TRP A 39 4.38 3.01 8.73
N LEU A 40 3.05 3.20 8.75
CA LEU A 40 2.16 2.62 7.74
C LEU A 40 2.50 3.16 6.35
N TYR A 41 2.65 4.47 6.23
CA TYR A 41 2.98 5.09 4.94
C TYR A 41 4.34 4.65 4.41
N GLY A 42 5.33 4.54 5.29
CA GLY A 42 6.65 4.04 4.91
C GLY A 42 6.59 2.61 4.39
N GLU A 43 5.83 1.76 5.07
CA GLU A 43 5.63 0.37 4.66
C GLU A 43 4.96 0.30 3.28
N LEU A 44 3.91 1.09 3.06
CA LEU A 44 3.21 1.11 1.78
C LEU A 44 4.11 1.62 0.65
N LEU A 45 4.92 2.65 0.90
CA LEU A 45 5.84 3.19 -0.09
C LEU A 45 6.92 2.17 -0.47
N SER A 46 7.26 1.25 0.41
CA SER A 46 8.24 0.19 0.12
C SER A 46 7.78 -0.77 -0.97
N TYR A 47 6.49 -0.84 -1.26
CA TYR A 47 5.95 -1.65 -2.36
C TYR A 47 5.99 -0.93 -3.71
N GLY A 48 6.37 0.35 -3.74
CA GLY A 48 6.37 1.13 -4.97
C GLY A 48 4.99 1.23 -5.58
N GLY A 49 4.86 0.96 -6.88
CA GLY A 49 3.58 0.98 -7.58
C GLY A 49 2.74 -0.28 -7.44
N LEU A 50 3.17 -1.25 -6.63
CA LEU A 50 2.49 -2.54 -6.51
C LEU A 50 1.34 -2.54 -5.50
N VAL A 51 1.10 -1.43 -4.81
CA VAL A 51 0.00 -1.30 -3.86
C VAL A 51 -0.85 -0.08 -4.18
N THR A 52 -2.16 -0.22 -4.02
CA THR A 52 -3.11 0.89 -4.11
C THR A 52 -3.97 0.90 -2.85
N VAL A 53 -4.08 2.05 -2.22
CA VAL A 53 -4.98 2.23 -1.08
C VAL A 53 -6.39 2.46 -1.63
N VAL A 54 -7.28 1.50 -1.37
CA VAL A 54 -8.68 1.59 -1.80
C VAL A 54 -9.47 2.44 -0.82
N SER A 55 -9.29 2.20 0.47
CA SER A 55 -9.96 2.91 1.54
C SER A 55 -9.17 2.75 2.85
N PRO A 56 -9.38 3.59 3.83
CA PRO A 56 -10.21 4.79 3.79
C PRO A 56 -9.54 5.94 3.02
N LEU A 57 -10.35 6.91 2.62
CA LEU A 57 -9.88 8.05 1.84
C LEU A 57 -8.76 8.83 2.51
N GLN A 58 -8.81 8.96 3.83
CA GLN A 58 -7.77 9.65 4.60
C GLN A 58 -6.39 9.03 4.41
N VAL A 59 -6.31 7.70 4.43
CA VAL A 59 -5.05 6.98 4.23
C VAL A 59 -4.57 7.17 2.79
N ARG A 60 -5.49 7.07 1.84
CA ARG A 60 -5.17 7.28 0.43
C ARG A 60 -4.61 8.68 0.18
N GLN A 61 -5.25 9.71 0.73
CA GLN A 61 -4.79 11.09 0.60
C GLN A 61 -3.45 11.31 1.28
N GLY A 62 -3.24 10.77 2.47
CA GLY A 62 -1.98 10.87 3.18
C GLY A 62 -0.82 10.23 2.41
N LEU A 63 -1.07 9.10 1.78
CA LEU A 63 -0.07 8.45 0.93
C LEU A 63 0.22 9.28 -0.32
N GLN A 64 -0.82 9.83 -0.96
CA GLN A 64 -0.67 10.68 -2.14
C GLN A 64 0.20 11.90 -1.84
N GLU A 65 0.01 12.53 -0.68
CA GLU A 65 0.82 13.69 -0.27
C GLU A 65 2.30 13.32 -0.12
N ARG A 66 2.59 12.16 0.46
CA ARG A 66 3.97 11.69 0.62
C ARG A 66 4.61 11.35 -0.72
N VAL A 67 3.88 10.71 -1.62
CA VAL A 67 4.36 10.42 -2.97
C VAL A 67 4.66 11.72 -3.71
N LYS A 68 3.78 12.71 -3.60
CA LYS A 68 3.95 14.02 -4.23
C LYS A 68 5.18 14.74 -3.70
N ALA A 69 5.38 14.75 -2.38
CA ALA A 69 6.55 15.38 -1.77
C ALA A 69 7.83 14.70 -2.20
N LEU A 70 7.84 13.36 -2.25
CA LEU A 70 8.98 12.59 -2.70
C LEU A 70 9.32 12.87 -4.16
N ALA A 71 8.29 12.91 -5.02
CA ALA A 71 8.48 13.23 -6.43
C ALA A 71 9.06 14.62 -6.62
N GLN A 72 8.57 15.62 -5.88
CA GLN A 72 9.08 16.98 -5.95
C GLN A 72 10.56 17.06 -5.53
N ALA A 73 10.95 16.32 -4.51
CA ALA A 73 12.34 16.31 -4.04
C ALA A 73 13.31 15.83 -5.13
N TYR A 74 12.87 14.91 -5.99
CA TYR A 74 13.73 14.36 -7.03
C TYR A 74 13.55 15.02 -8.39
N LEU A 75 12.40 15.67 -8.64
CA LEU A 75 12.12 16.30 -9.93
C LEU A 75 12.59 17.74 -10.03
N THR A 76 12.87 18.39 -8.88
CA THR A 76 13.28 19.80 -8.83
C THR A 76 14.78 20.01 -8.70
N GLN A 77 15.54 18.96 -8.75
CA GLN A 77 17.02 19.05 -8.67
C GLN A 77 17.64 19.23 -10.04
#